data_f6f05d624380400686a5126e0724be8c
#
_entry.id   f6f05d624380400686a5126e0724be8c
#
_cell.length_a   1.000
_cell.length_b   1.000
_cell.length_c   1.000
_cell.angle_alpha   90.00
_cell.angle_beta   90.00
_cell.angle_gamma   90.00
#
_symmetry.space_group_name_H-M   'P 1'
#
loop_
_entity.id
_entity.type
_entity.pdbx_description
1 polymer ?
#
loop_
_entity_poly.entity_id
_entity_poly.type
_entity_poly.pdbx_seq_one_letter_code
_entity_poly.pdbx_strand_id
1 'polypeptide(L)'
;VVWANQFDNTANSKGHYETTGPEIWEQTDGKVTHFIAGAGTGGTLCGVGRYLKEKNPSIQIIAADPEGSVYSGGDGRPYLVEGVGEDFWPETYDPSLIDRVIAVSDADSFETTREVSQKEGLLIGGSCGTAVKAALTVASELTEDDMVVVLLPDSGRGYLSKIFNDDWMATYGFLSKDGVTVRDILDSKDQNASEIIHVQPDDTVSDALSIMNEHEISQVIVAQGALPISAAEVKGTLTTQAVFDSGYEATKSKVTCSMLMDGPLQFIGIGQSADVAKTYLENGEKLLVLDQGKPRGVLTLTDYIRYSGK
;
A
#
# COMPACT_ATOMS: atom_id res chain seq x y z
N VAL A 1 7.21 32.59 -5.83
CA VAL A 1 6.99 31.13 -5.98
C VAL A 1 5.68 30.96 -6.74
N VAL A 2 5.69 30.18 -7.81
CA VAL A 2 4.46 29.82 -8.56
C VAL A 2 4.10 28.39 -8.16
N TRP A 3 2.89 28.19 -7.63
CA TRP A 3 2.32 26.88 -7.34
C TRP A 3 1.39 26.47 -8.47
N ALA A 4 1.71 25.38 -9.18
CA ALA A 4 0.93 24.92 -10.33
C ALA A 4 -0.42 24.31 -9.93
N ASN A 5 -0.56 23.84 -8.68
CA ASN A 5 -1.77 23.25 -8.09
C ASN A 5 -2.40 22.18 -9.00
N GLN A 6 -1.64 21.12 -9.25
CA GLN A 6 -2.05 20.04 -10.20
C GLN A 6 -3.36 19.35 -9.82
N PHE A 7 -3.81 19.44 -8.58
CA PHE A 7 -5.04 18.79 -8.10
C PHE A 7 -6.30 19.58 -8.47
N ASP A 8 -6.22 20.92 -8.56
CA ASP A 8 -7.39 21.77 -8.79
C ASP A 8 -7.27 22.59 -10.09
N ASN A 9 -6.09 22.64 -10.68
CA ASN A 9 -5.86 23.38 -11.90
C ASN A 9 -6.36 22.61 -13.13
N THR A 10 -7.44 23.09 -13.73
CA THR A 10 -8.04 22.50 -14.93
C THR A 10 -7.11 22.44 -16.14
N ALA A 11 -5.99 23.18 -16.15
CA ALA A 11 -4.95 23.04 -17.17
C ALA A 11 -4.33 21.63 -17.20
N ASN A 12 -4.38 20.89 -16.09
CA ASN A 12 -3.95 19.51 -16.01
C ASN A 12 -4.76 18.62 -16.96
N SER A 13 -6.07 18.51 -16.74
CA SER A 13 -6.93 17.70 -17.62
C SER A 13 -7.03 18.27 -19.05
N LYS A 14 -6.97 19.60 -19.21
CA LYS A 14 -6.96 20.24 -20.52
C LYS A 14 -5.74 19.85 -21.33
N GLY A 15 -4.55 19.80 -20.73
CA GLY A 15 -3.33 19.36 -21.41
C GLY A 15 -3.49 17.96 -22.02
N HIS A 16 -4.00 17.00 -21.25
CA HIS A 16 -4.25 15.65 -21.73
C HIS A 16 -5.37 15.56 -22.77
N TYR A 17 -6.39 16.40 -22.68
CA TYR A 17 -7.44 16.53 -23.68
C TYR A 17 -6.87 17.03 -25.01
N GLU A 18 -5.95 18.00 -24.99
CA GLU A 18 -5.39 18.62 -26.20
C GLU A 18 -4.24 17.80 -26.83
N THR A 19 -3.61 16.88 -26.08
CA THR A 19 -2.43 16.11 -26.54
C THR A 19 -2.63 14.60 -26.44
N THR A 20 -2.65 14.03 -25.25
CA THR A 20 -2.65 12.58 -25.01
C THR A 20 -3.90 11.88 -25.61
N GLY A 21 -5.07 12.50 -25.45
CA GLY A 21 -6.32 11.97 -26.02
C GLY A 21 -6.28 11.87 -27.57
N PRO A 22 -5.94 12.95 -28.30
CA PRO A 22 -5.72 12.92 -29.73
C PRO A 22 -4.69 11.89 -30.19
N GLU A 23 -3.53 11.78 -29.50
CA GLU A 23 -2.48 10.83 -29.84
C GLU A 23 -2.98 9.37 -29.72
N ILE A 24 -3.68 9.03 -28.65
CA ILE A 24 -4.26 7.69 -28.46
C ILE A 24 -5.27 7.39 -29.58
N TRP A 25 -6.16 8.33 -29.86
CA TRP A 25 -7.16 8.16 -30.91
C TRP A 25 -6.53 7.93 -32.29
N GLU A 26 -5.52 8.73 -32.64
CA GLU A 26 -4.81 8.62 -33.92
C GLU A 26 -4.02 7.31 -34.00
N GLN A 27 -3.24 6.98 -32.99
CA GLN A 27 -2.39 5.77 -32.94
C GLN A 27 -3.19 4.47 -32.94
N THR A 28 -4.43 4.49 -32.51
CA THR A 28 -5.35 3.35 -32.56
C THR A 28 -6.26 3.32 -33.77
N ASP A 29 -6.09 4.25 -34.73
CA ASP A 29 -7.00 4.45 -35.86
C ASP A 29 -8.48 4.59 -35.41
N GLY A 30 -8.71 5.18 -34.21
CA GLY A 30 -10.04 5.31 -33.62
C GLY A 30 -10.69 4.00 -33.17
N LYS A 31 -9.94 2.91 -33.07
CA LYS A 31 -10.45 1.57 -32.71
C LYS A 31 -10.42 1.29 -31.20
N VAL A 32 -9.85 2.20 -30.39
CA VAL A 32 -9.82 2.03 -28.93
C VAL A 32 -11.23 1.85 -28.38
N THR A 33 -11.45 0.77 -27.62
CA THR A 33 -12.72 0.48 -26.94
C THR A 33 -12.63 0.71 -25.43
N HIS A 34 -11.44 0.53 -24.85
CA HIS A 34 -11.20 0.67 -23.42
C HIS A 34 -9.91 1.45 -23.17
N PHE A 35 -9.98 2.49 -22.34
CA PHE A 35 -8.82 3.24 -21.88
C PHE A 35 -8.66 3.08 -20.38
N ILE A 36 -7.48 2.65 -19.95
CA ILE A 36 -7.17 2.35 -18.54
C ILE A 36 -5.95 3.14 -18.11
N ALA A 37 -6.05 3.83 -17.00
CA ALA A 37 -4.92 4.52 -16.37
C ALA A 37 -5.07 4.56 -14.85
N GLY A 38 -3.96 4.76 -14.14
CA GLY A 38 -3.97 5.03 -12.71
C GLY A 38 -4.65 6.35 -12.40
N ALA A 39 -5.43 6.39 -11.33
CA ALA A 39 -6.08 7.59 -10.83
C ALA A 39 -5.25 8.23 -9.72
N GLY A 40 -4.50 9.29 -10.00
CA GLY A 40 -3.96 10.25 -9.03
C GLY A 40 -4.81 11.50 -9.07
N THR A 41 -4.27 12.64 -9.54
CA THR A 41 -5.05 13.89 -9.69
C THR A 41 -6.30 13.77 -10.58
N GLY A 42 -6.42 12.70 -11.34
CA GLY A 42 -7.50 12.53 -12.31
C GLY A 42 -7.27 13.21 -13.66
N GLY A 43 -6.25 14.07 -13.77
CA GLY A 43 -6.02 14.89 -14.95
C GLY A 43 -5.90 14.07 -16.24
N THR A 44 -5.12 13.00 -16.21
CA THR A 44 -4.95 12.09 -17.36
C THR A 44 -6.26 11.39 -17.75
N LEU A 45 -6.89 10.72 -16.78
CA LEU A 45 -8.15 9.98 -17.01
C LEU A 45 -9.25 10.88 -17.55
N CYS A 46 -9.44 12.05 -16.90
CA CYS A 46 -10.53 12.96 -17.27
C CYS A 46 -10.23 13.71 -18.58
N GLY A 47 -8.97 14.09 -18.82
CA GLY A 47 -8.59 14.75 -20.06
C GLY A 47 -8.72 13.81 -21.28
N VAL A 48 -8.11 12.64 -21.21
CA VAL A 48 -8.20 11.61 -22.27
C VAL A 48 -9.63 11.09 -22.40
N GLY A 49 -10.28 10.79 -21.26
CA GLY A 49 -11.63 10.23 -21.24
C GLY A 49 -12.64 11.16 -21.91
N ARG A 50 -12.58 12.45 -21.62
CA ARG A 50 -13.44 13.46 -22.29
C ARG A 50 -13.24 13.47 -23.79
N TYR A 51 -11.99 13.53 -24.25
CA TYR A 51 -11.67 13.52 -25.67
C TYR A 51 -12.17 12.25 -26.37
N LEU A 52 -11.89 11.08 -25.79
CA LEU A 52 -12.28 9.80 -26.39
C LEU A 52 -13.81 9.64 -26.43
N LYS A 53 -14.53 10.00 -25.34
CA LYS A 53 -16.00 9.93 -25.30
C LYS A 53 -16.67 10.92 -26.27
N GLU A 54 -16.07 12.07 -26.56
CA GLU A 54 -16.54 12.97 -27.60
C GLU A 54 -16.41 12.36 -29.01
N LYS A 55 -15.39 11.51 -29.24
CA LYS A 55 -15.22 10.78 -30.48
C LYS A 55 -16.16 9.57 -30.60
N ASN A 56 -16.25 8.80 -29.53
CA ASN A 56 -17.12 7.65 -29.43
C ASN A 56 -17.60 7.46 -27.95
N PRO A 57 -18.88 7.81 -27.65
CA PRO A 57 -19.42 7.71 -26.31
C PRO A 57 -19.44 6.30 -25.71
N SER A 58 -19.26 5.25 -26.53
CA SER A 58 -19.24 3.86 -26.05
C SER A 58 -17.89 3.43 -25.46
N ILE A 59 -16.82 4.23 -25.66
CA ILE A 59 -15.51 3.93 -25.10
C ILE A 59 -15.59 3.91 -23.57
N GLN A 60 -15.06 2.83 -22.98
CA GLN A 60 -15.02 2.67 -21.54
C GLN A 60 -13.77 3.31 -20.96
N ILE A 61 -13.94 4.18 -19.99
CA ILE A 61 -12.85 4.84 -19.24
C ILE A 61 -12.76 4.20 -17.85
N ILE A 62 -11.62 3.60 -17.57
CA ILE A 62 -11.45 2.76 -16.38
C ILE A 62 -10.30 3.31 -15.53
N ALA A 63 -10.60 3.61 -14.28
CA ALA A 63 -9.62 4.02 -13.30
C ALA A 63 -9.03 2.80 -12.60
N ALA A 64 -7.71 2.65 -12.62
CA ALA A 64 -6.98 1.74 -11.76
C ALA A 64 -6.61 2.48 -10.47
N ASP A 65 -6.99 1.92 -9.32
CA ASP A 65 -6.89 2.60 -8.04
C ASP A 65 -6.33 1.65 -6.97
N PRO A 66 -5.42 2.08 -6.08
CA PRO A 66 -4.96 1.22 -5.00
C PRO A 66 -6.05 0.99 -3.95
N GLU A 67 -6.08 -0.20 -3.36
CA GLU A 67 -6.92 -0.46 -2.18
C GLU A 67 -6.62 0.54 -1.07
N GLY A 68 -7.64 1.19 -0.55
CA GLY A 68 -7.55 2.21 0.50
C GLY A 68 -7.74 3.64 0.00
N SER A 69 -7.57 3.89 -1.30
CA SER A 69 -7.86 5.19 -1.92
C SER A 69 -9.36 5.50 -1.95
N VAL A 70 -9.71 6.78 -2.01
CA VAL A 70 -11.11 7.25 -2.01
C VAL A 70 -11.86 6.88 -3.29
N TYR A 71 -11.19 6.72 -4.43
CA TYR A 71 -11.85 6.47 -5.71
C TYR A 71 -12.52 5.10 -5.79
N SER A 72 -11.92 4.09 -5.18
CA SER A 72 -12.48 2.74 -5.10
C SER A 72 -13.40 2.52 -3.89
N GLY A 73 -13.75 3.59 -3.17
CA GLY A 73 -14.62 3.55 -2.00
C GLY A 73 -13.91 3.30 -0.68
N GLY A 74 -12.59 3.47 -0.64
CA GLY A 74 -11.80 3.47 0.58
C GLY A 74 -11.94 4.77 1.38
N ASP A 75 -11.37 4.77 2.59
CA ASP A 75 -11.41 5.89 3.54
C ASP A 75 -10.15 6.79 3.44
N GLY A 76 -9.41 6.74 2.33
CA GLY A 76 -8.16 7.49 2.17
C GLY A 76 -7.01 6.92 3.01
N ARG A 77 -6.94 5.59 3.16
CA ARG A 77 -5.92 4.91 3.98
C ARG A 77 -4.63 4.70 3.19
N PRO A 78 -3.46 4.82 3.85
CA PRO A 78 -2.16 4.62 3.22
C PRO A 78 -1.98 3.21 2.62
N TYR A 79 -1.34 3.16 1.48
CA TYR A 79 -0.85 1.98 0.75
C TYR A 79 0.63 2.16 0.41
N LEU A 80 1.28 1.13 -0.16
CA LEU A 80 2.71 1.16 -0.46
C LEU A 80 3.03 1.53 -1.92
N VAL A 81 2.09 1.33 -2.83
CA VAL A 81 2.26 1.77 -4.22
C VAL A 81 2.29 3.29 -4.29
N GLU A 82 3.20 3.83 -5.11
CA GLU A 82 3.43 5.27 -5.23
C GLU A 82 2.89 5.81 -6.56
N GLY A 83 2.47 7.09 -6.55
CA GLY A 83 2.08 7.82 -7.77
C GLY A 83 0.67 7.56 -8.27
N VAL A 84 -0.17 6.91 -7.49
CA VAL A 84 -1.57 6.58 -7.82
C VAL A 84 -2.40 6.56 -6.54
N GLY A 85 -3.70 6.81 -6.66
CA GLY A 85 -4.63 6.89 -5.53
C GLY A 85 -4.55 8.22 -4.78
N GLU A 86 -5.61 8.55 -4.03
CA GLU A 86 -5.71 9.76 -3.22
C GLU A 86 -6.50 9.48 -1.94
N ASP A 87 -6.32 10.37 -0.94
CA ASP A 87 -7.06 10.40 0.32
C ASP A 87 -8.16 11.48 0.34
N PHE A 88 -8.30 12.22 -0.76
CA PHE A 88 -9.34 13.23 -0.99
C PHE A 88 -9.78 13.25 -2.46
N TRP A 89 -10.83 13.99 -2.79
CA TRP A 89 -11.34 14.15 -4.15
C TRP A 89 -10.79 15.44 -4.78
N PRO A 90 -9.85 15.37 -5.75
CA PRO A 90 -9.34 16.51 -6.47
C PRO A 90 -10.41 17.13 -7.38
N GLU A 91 -10.37 18.47 -7.59
CA GLU A 91 -11.27 19.15 -8.53
C GLU A 91 -11.03 18.74 -10.00
N THR A 92 -9.83 18.25 -10.33
CA THR A 92 -9.50 17.75 -11.67
C THR A 92 -10.08 16.37 -11.98
N TYR A 93 -10.59 15.65 -10.97
CA TYR A 93 -11.24 14.34 -11.15
C TYR A 93 -12.74 14.50 -11.35
N ASP A 94 -13.23 14.14 -12.53
CA ASP A 94 -14.65 14.16 -12.88
C ASP A 94 -15.19 12.72 -12.91
N PRO A 95 -15.90 12.27 -11.85
CA PRO A 95 -16.39 10.90 -11.77
C PRO A 95 -17.43 10.56 -12.86
N SER A 96 -18.06 11.57 -13.49
CA SER A 96 -19.03 11.35 -14.55
C SER A 96 -18.41 10.82 -15.85
N LEU A 97 -17.10 10.95 -16.01
CA LEU A 97 -16.35 10.44 -17.17
C LEU A 97 -15.87 8.99 -16.96
N ILE A 98 -15.90 8.49 -15.74
CA ILE A 98 -15.33 7.19 -15.38
C ILE A 98 -16.44 6.14 -15.36
N ASP A 99 -16.29 5.12 -16.18
CA ASP A 99 -17.29 4.04 -16.28
C ASP A 99 -17.07 2.96 -15.20
N ARG A 100 -15.82 2.72 -14.80
CA ARG A 100 -15.47 1.71 -13.81
C ARG A 100 -14.21 2.13 -13.02
N VAL A 101 -14.20 1.83 -11.72
CA VAL A 101 -13.00 1.92 -10.87
C VAL A 101 -12.63 0.51 -10.42
N ILE A 102 -11.37 0.13 -10.57
CA ILE A 102 -10.87 -1.20 -10.16
C ILE A 102 -9.86 -1.00 -9.05
N ALA A 103 -10.18 -1.48 -7.85
CA ALA A 103 -9.27 -1.54 -6.74
C ALA A 103 -8.23 -2.64 -6.95
N VAL A 104 -6.96 -2.32 -6.75
CA VAL A 104 -5.83 -3.24 -6.91
C VAL A 104 -4.98 -3.21 -5.65
N SER A 105 -4.64 -4.38 -5.11
CA SER A 105 -3.77 -4.48 -3.93
C SER A 105 -2.32 -4.09 -4.25
N ASP A 106 -1.55 -3.70 -3.21
CA ASP A 106 -0.10 -3.52 -3.33
C ASP A 106 0.60 -4.79 -3.86
N ALA A 107 0.17 -5.96 -3.38
CA ALA A 107 0.72 -7.24 -3.80
C ALA A 107 0.53 -7.47 -5.30
N ASP A 108 -0.68 -7.32 -5.80
CA ASP A 108 -0.99 -7.45 -7.23
C ASP A 108 -0.25 -6.42 -8.08
N SER A 109 -0.16 -5.17 -7.59
CA SER A 109 0.55 -4.09 -8.28
C SER A 109 2.04 -4.40 -8.43
N PHE A 110 2.70 -4.86 -7.37
CA PHE A 110 4.13 -5.14 -7.38
C PHE A 110 4.47 -6.43 -8.13
N GLU A 111 3.68 -7.47 -7.97
CA GLU A 111 3.83 -8.71 -8.74
C GLU A 111 3.71 -8.44 -10.23
N THR A 112 2.64 -7.74 -10.66
CA THR A 112 2.42 -7.38 -12.06
C THR A 112 3.53 -6.50 -12.61
N THR A 113 4.03 -5.51 -11.83
CA THR A 113 5.18 -4.67 -12.22
C THR A 113 6.41 -5.52 -12.55
N ARG A 114 6.73 -6.50 -11.70
CA ARG A 114 7.87 -7.40 -11.89
C ARG A 114 7.65 -8.34 -13.08
N GLU A 115 6.45 -8.91 -13.22
CA GLU A 115 6.09 -9.79 -14.33
C GLU A 115 6.19 -9.11 -15.69
N VAL A 116 5.66 -7.90 -15.83
CA VAL A 116 5.77 -7.10 -17.06
C VAL A 116 7.24 -6.84 -17.41
N SER A 117 8.06 -6.49 -16.41
CA SER A 117 9.48 -6.28 -16.64
C SER A 117 10.20 -7.55 -17.09
N GLN A 118 9.85 -8.71 -16.54
CA GLN A 118 10.47 -9.99 -16.88
C GLN A 118 9.97 -10.56 -18.21
N LYS A 119 8.67 -10.48 -18.49
CA LYS A 119 8.04 -11.12 -19.65
C LYS A 119 8.09 -10.24 -20.90
N GLU A 120 7.93 -8.93 -20.73
CA GLU A 120 7.80 -7.96 -21.83
C GLU A 120 9.05 -7.09 -22.03
N GLY A 121 10.01 -7.13 -21.09
CA GLY A 121 11.23 -6.29 -21.13
C GLY A 121 10.97 -4.81 -20.86
N LEU A 122 9.81 -4.46 -20.30
CA LEU A 122 9.41 -3.08 -19.98
C LEU A 122 9.68 -2.79 -18.51
N LEU A 123 10.68 -1.97 -18.23
CA LEU A 123 10.99 -1.53 -16.86
C LEU A 123 10.03 -0.41 -16.45
N ILE A 124 8.90 -0.76 -15.84
CA ILE A 124 7.80 0.13 -15.45
C ILE A 124 7.76 0.35 -13.94
N GLY A 125 7.08 1.42 -13.48
CA GLY A 125 6.87 1.71 -12.06
C GLY A 125 5.69 0.96 -11.43
N GLY A 126 5.50 1.11 -10.11
CA GLY A 126 4.48 0.39 -9.35
C GLY A 126 3.05 0.71 -9.78
N SER A 127 2.75 1.99 -10.02
CA SER A 127 1.44 2.42 -10.50
C SER A 127 1.11 1.91 -11.92
N CYS A 128 2.15 1.67 -12.73
CA CYS A 128 1.96 1.00 -14.03
C CYS A 128 1.52 -0.46 -13.82
N GLY A 129 2.08 -1.17 -12.83
CA GLY A 129 1.62 -2.51 -12.46
C GLY A 129 0.16 -2.52 -12.01
N THR A 130 -0.26 -1.52 -11.22
CA THR A 130 -1.66 -1.30 -10.85
C THR A 130 -2.55 -1.17 -12.09
N ALA A 131 -2.13 -0.33 -13.06
CA ALA A 131 -2.88 -0.13 -14.30
C ALA A 131 -2.95 -1.39 -15.16
N VAL A 132 -1.84 -2.14 -15.30
CA VAL A 132 -1.81 -3.40 -16.05
C VAL A 132 -2.66 -4.47 -15.37
N LYS A 133 -2.63 -4.59 -14.04
CA LYS A 133 -3.49 -5.55 -13.33
C LYS A 133 -4.96 -5.26 -13.55
N ALA A 134 -5.36 -3.99 -13.44
CA ALA A 134 -6.73 -3.57 -13.75
C ALA A 134 -7.09 -3.91 -15.21
N ALA A 135 -6.18 -3.68 -16.15
CA ALA A 135 -6.38 -4.01 -17.56
C ALA A 135 -6.55 -5.51 -17.80
N LEU A 136 -5.74 -6.35 -17.15
CA LEU A 136 -5.87 -7.81 -17.24
C LEU A 136 -7.21 -8.30 -16.68
N THR A 137 -7.69 -7.67 -15.61
CA THR A 137 -9.03 -7.95 -15.05
C THR A 137 -10.12 -7.64 -16.07
N VAL A 138 -10.06 -6.48 -16.71
CA VAL A 138 -11.01 -6.08 -17.78
C VAL A 138 -10.89 -6.98 -18.99
N ALA A 139 -9.67 -7.23 -19.45
CA ALA A 139 -9.42 -8.03 -20.67
C ALA A 139 -9.98 -9.45 -20.56
N SER A 140 -10.10 -10.00 -19.37
CA SER A 140 -10.72 -11.32 -19.15
C SER A 140 -12.23 -11.37 -19.49
N GLU A 141 -12.87 -10.21 -19.59
CA GLU A 141 -14.29 -10.04 -19.90
C GLU A 141 -14.54 -9.69 -21.38
N LEU A 142 -13.47 -9.43 -22.16
CA LEU A 142 -13.50 -8.89 -23.52
C LEU A 142 -13.30 -9.96 -24.58
N THR A 143 -13.45 -9.54 -25.83
CA THR A 143 -13.24 -10.35 -27.04
C THR A 143 -12.07 -9.83 -27.86
N GLU A 144 -11.68 -10.55 -28.91
CA GLU A 144 -10.62 -10.14 -29.85
C GLU A 144 -10.96 -8.90 -30.68
N ASP A 145 -12.23 -8.49 -30.70
CA ASP A 145 -12.69 -7.26 -31.37
C ASP A 145 -12.44 -6.00 -30.52
N ASP A 146 -12.12 -6.16 -29.23
CA ASP A 146 -11.88 -5.07 -28.32
C ASP A 146 -10.41 -4.61 -28.34
N MET A 147 -10.20 -3.30 -28.28
CA MET A 147 -8.88 -2.70 -28.18
C MET A 147 -8.70 -1.97 -26.85
N VAL A 148 -7.84 -2.51 -26.02
CA VAL A 148 -7.52 -1.97 -24.68
C VAL A 148 -6.22 -1.17 -24.76
N VAL A 149 -6.27 0.09 -24.34
CA VAL A 149 -5.09 0.94 -24.18
C VAL A 149 -4.83 1.17 -22.70
N VAL A 150 -3.63 0.84 -22.23
CA VAL A 150 -3.18 1.04 -20.85
C VAL A 150 -2.09 2.08 -20.81
N LEU A 151 -2.25 3.12 -20.00
CA LEU A 151 -1.22 4.15 -19.84
C LEU A 151 -0.22 3.72 -18.74
N LEU A 152 1.06 3.73 -19.10
CA LEU A 152 2.19 3.44 -18.21
C LEU A 152 3.03 4.71 -18.04
N PRO A 153 2.77 5.51 -16.97
CA PRO A 153 3.25 6.90 -16.92
C PRO A 153 4.72 7.04 -16.53
N ASP A 154 5.33 6.03 -15.89
CA ASP A 154 6.68 6.17 -15.35
C ASP A 154 7.56 4.93 -15.56
N SER A 155 8.83 5.08 -15.21
CA SER A 155 9.85 4.05 -15.33
C SER A 155 10.16 3.41 -13.97
N GLY A 156 10.45 2.10 -13.96
CA GLY A 156 10.89 1.36 -12.79
C GLY A 156 12.23 1.81 -12.19
N ARG A 157 12.95 2.74 -12.84
CA ARG A 157 14.24 3.27 -12.32
C ARG A 157 14.14 3.86 -10.92
N GLY A 158 13.03 4.51 -10.59
CA GLY A 158 12.77 5.07 -9.26
C GLY A 158 12.51 4.00 -8.19
N TYR A 159 12.30 2.74 -8.57
CA TYR A 159 11.84 1.66 -7.70
C TYR A 159 12.84 0.50 -7.58
N LEU A 160 14.09 0.69 -8.04
CA LEU A 160 15.15 -0.35 -7.98
C LEU A 160 15.50 -0.77 -6.54
N SER A 161 15.35 0.12 -5.58
CA SER A 161 15.58 -0.16 -4.15
C SER A 161 14.33 -0.65 -3.40
N LYS A 162 13.19 -0.76 -4.08
CA LYS A 162 11.90 -1.17 -3.51
C LYS A 162 11.35 -2.38 -4.28
N ILE A 163 10.44 -2.18 -5.23
CA ILE A 163 9.73 -3.24 -5.97
C ILE A 163 10.68 -4.20 -6.68
N PHE A 164 11.83 -3.71 -7.18
CA PHE A 164 12.84 -4.54 -7.86
C PHE A 164 13.96 -5.03 -6.93
N ASN A 165 13.87 -4.79 -5.63
CA ASN A 165 14.79 -5.30 -4.62
C ASN A 165 14.13 -6.44 -3.85
N ASP A 166 14.67 -7.64 -3.95
CA ASP A 166 14.12 -8.84 -3.30
C ASP A 166 14.15 -8.74 -1.77
N ASP A 167 15.13 -8.06 -1.19
CA ASP A 167 15.19 -7.89 0.27
C ASP A 167 14.08 -6.95 0.76
N TRP A 168 13.79 -5.89 0.02
CA TRP A 168 12.66 -5.01 0.31
C TRP A 168 11.32 -5.77 0.19
N MET A 169 11.13 -6.46 -0.93
CA MET A 169 9.92 -7.26 -1.17
C MET A 169 9.72 -8.33 -0.09
N ALA A 170 10.81 -9.00 0.29
CA ALA A 170 10.76 -10.00 1.35
C ALA A 170 10.50 -9.38 2.73
N THR A 171 11.06 -8.20 3.04
CA THR A 171 10.83 -7.48 4.31
C THR A 171 9.37 -7.09 4.50
N TYR A 172 8.70 -6.69 3.41
CA TYR A 172 7.27 -6.35 3.45
C TYR A 172 6.34 -7.55 3.26
N GLY A 173 6.88 -8.77 3.14
CA GLY A 173 6.10 -10.01 3.05
C GLY A 173 5.51 -10.29 1.66
N PHE A 174 6.07 -9.68 0.61
CA PHE A 174 5.66 -9.94 -0.78
C PHE A 174 6.44 -11.11 -1.42
N LEU A 175 7.53 -11.55 -0.81
CA LEU A 175 8.30 -12.72 -1.24
C LEU A 175 8.49 -13.70 -0.10
N SER A 176 8.49 -15.00 -0.43
CA SER A 176 8.85 -16.09 0.49
C SER A 176 10.18 -16.70 0.10
N LYS A 177 10.95 -17.12 1.11
CA LYS A 177 12.18 -17.91 0.96
C LYS A 177 11.88 -19.39 1.18
N ASP A 178 12.73 -20.24 0.64
CA ASP A 178 12.66 -21.69 0.86
C ASP A 178 13.11 -22.04 2.30
N GLY A 179 12.56 -23.12 2.85
CA GLY A 179 12.93 -23.63 4.18
C GLY A 179 12.03 -23.10 5.29
N VAL A 180 12.54 -23.12 6.51
CA VAL A 180 11.79 -22.60 7.70
C VAL A 180 11.73 -21.10 7.65
N THR A 181 10.52 -20.57 7.77
CA THR A 181 10.22 -19.14 7.65
C THR A 181 9.71 -18.53 8.97
N VAL A 182 9.59 -17.23 8.98
CA VAL A 182 8.95 -16.48 10.08
C VAL A 182 7.50 -16.93 10.28
N ARG A 183 6.81 -17.34 9.21
CA ARG A 183 5.45 -17.91 9.28
C ARG A 183 5.39 -19.10 10.22
N ASP A 184 6.33 -20.05 10.08
CA ASP A 184 6.34 -21.27 10.91
C ASP A 184 6.50 -20.94 12.40
N ILE A 185 7.29 -19.92 12.72
CA ILE A 185 7.48 -19.46 14.10
C ILE A 185 6.20 -18.79 14.61
N LEU A 186 5.61 -17.89 13.80
CA LEU A 186 4.42 -17.13 14.18
C LEU A 186 3.22 -18.08 14.39
N ASP A 187 3.01 -19.04 13.49
CA ASP A 187 1.91 -20.01 13.54
C ASP A 187 2.07 -21.01 14.72
N SER A 188 3.28 -21.13 15.28
CA SER A 188 3.54 -21.95 16.47
C SER A 188 3.11 -21.26 17.77
N LYS A 189 2.75 -19.97 17.75
CA LYS A 189 2.19 -19.24 18.90
C LYS A 189 0.75 -19.66 19.15
N ASP A 190 0.31 -19.54 20.42
CA ASP A 190 -1.08 -19.70 20.75
C ASP A 190 -1.94 -18.68 19.98
N GLN A 191 -3.11 -19.09 19.46
CA GLN A 191 -3.97 -18.29 18.60
C GLN A 191 -4.33 -16.91 19.16
N ASN A 192 -4.47 -16.80 20.49
CA ASN A 192 -4.75 -15.53 21.16
C ASN A 192 -3.54 -14.57 21.25
N ALA A 193 -2.32 -15.07 20.99
CA ALA A 193 -1.08 -14.28 21.06
C ALA A 193 -0.63 -13.75 19.67
N SER A 194 -1.38 -14.04 18.63
CA SER A 194 -1.05 -13.65 17.23
C SER A 194 -1.86 -12.47 16.70
N GLU A 195 -2.83 -11.95 17.46
CA GLU A 195 -3.56 -10.76 17.04
C GLU A 195 -2.73 -9.49 17.19
N ILE A 196 -2.83 -8.59 16.19
CA ILE A 196 -2.24 -7.25 16.28
C ILE A 196 -3.10 -6.40 17.23
N ILE A 197 -2.49 -6.06 18.35
CA ILE A 197 -3.03 -5.11 19.32
C ILE A 197 -2.37 -3.76 19.04
N HIS A 198 -3.17 -2.74 18.79
CA HIS A 198 -2.67 -1.40 18.50
C HIS A 198 -3.53 -0.34 19.18
N VAL A 199 -2.93 0.84 19.32
CA VAL A 199 -3.57 2.08 19.76
C VAL A 199 -3.34 3.16 18.71
N GLN A 200 -4.14 4.20 18.76
CA GLN A 200 -3.96 5.35 17.86
C GLN A 200 -2.96 6.36 18.46
N PRO A 201 -2.31 7.18 17.63
CA PRO A 201 -1.36 8.19 18.11
C PRO A 201 -1.95 9.15 19.15
N ASP A 202 -3.25 9.47 19.02
CA ASP A 202 -3.97 10.41 19.89
C ASP A 202 -4.64 9.73 21.11
N ASP A 203 -4.61 8.41 21.18
CA ASP A 203 -5.09 7.69 22.38
C ASP A 203 -4.22 8.05 23.59
N THR A 204 -4.82 8.02 24.77
CA THR A 204 -4.06 8.35 26.00
C THR A 204 -3.12 7.21 26.39
N VAL A 205 -1.99 7.56 27.01
CA VAL A 205 -1.07 6.58 27.59
C VAL A 205 -1.78 5.71 28.63
N SER A 206 -2.77 6.26 29.33
CA SER A 206 -3.59 5.51 30.30
C SER A 206 -4.40 4.39 29.62
N ASP A 207 -5.01 4.68 28.46
CA ASP A 207 -5.77 3.68 27.69
C ASP A 207 -4.83 2.60 27.16
N ALA A 208 -3.67 3.00 26.64
CA ALA A 208 -2.65 2.07 26.16
C ALA A 208 -2.14 1.13 27.27
N LEU A 209 -1.89 1.66 28.47
CA LEU A 209 -1.50 0.84 29.63
C LEU A 209 -2.61 -0.13 30.07
N SER A 210 -3.87 0.30 29.98
CA SER A 210 -5.02 -0.56 30.27
C SER A 210 -5.11 -1.73 29.30
N ILE A 211 -4.93 -1.47 27.98
CA ILE A 211 -4.88 -2.49 26.92
C ILE A 211 -3.69 -3.42 27.14
N MET A 212 -2.50 -2.90 27.45
CA MET A 212 -1.33 -3.72 27.72
C MET A 212 -1.56 -4.67 28.92
N ASN A 213 -2.22 -4.18 29.96
CA ASN A 213 -2.52 -4.98 31.14
C ASN A 213 -3.61 -6.05 30.85
N GLU A 214 -4.67 -5.70 30.10
CA GLU A 214 -5.73 -6.63 29.71
C GLU A 214 -5.21 -7.81 28.90
N HIS A 215 -4.27 -7.52 27.97
CA HIS A 215 -3.68 -8.53 27.08
C HIS A 215 -2.37 -9.13 27.60
N GLU A 216 -1.93 -8.80 28.81
CA GLU A 216 -0.68 -9.27 29.43
C GLU A 216 0.56 -9.03 28.55
N ILE A 217 0.61 -7.88 27.86
CA ILE A 217 1.71 -7.47 26.98
C ILE A 217 2.46 -6.26 27.55
N SER A 218 3.75 -6.16 27.24
CA SER A 218 4.62 -5.04 27.69
C SER A 218 4.84 -3.96 26.62
N GLN A 219 4.15 -4.09 25.47
CA GLN A 219 4.25 -3.15 24.37
C GLN A 219 3.01 -3.22 23.49
N VAL A 220 2.69 -2.11 22.84
CA VAL A 220 1.59 -1.99 21.89
C VAL A 220 2.05 -1.22 20.64
N ILE A 221 1.58 -1.62 19.48
CA ILE A 221 1.84 -0.89 18.23
C ILE A 221 1.02 0.41 18.24
N VAL A 222 1.66 1.51 17.85
CA VAL A 222 0.97 2.79 17.62
C VAL A 222 0.77 2.95 16.12
N ALA A 223 -0.48 2.90 15.68
CA ALA A 223 -0.83 2.98 14.27
C ALA A 223 -2.09 3.81 14.05
N GLN A 224 -2.19 4.42 12.89
CA GLN A 224 -3.37 5.22 12.51
C GLN A 224 -4.44 4.31 11.89
N GLY A 225 -5.70 4.52 12.24
CA GLY A 225 -6.84 3.80 11.67
C GLY A 225 -7.22 2.53 12.41
N ALA A 226 -8.25 1.86 11.92
CA ALA A 226 -8.77 0.60 12.45
C ALA A 226 -8.16 -0.61 11.72
N LEU A 227 -8.22 -1.80 12.32
CA LEU A 227 -7.80 -3.05 11.67
C LEU A 227 -8.65 -3.37 10.42
N PRO A 228 -8.05 -3.95 9.39
CA PRO A 228 -6.63 -4.24 9.22
C PRO A 228 -5.82 -2.98 8.89
N ILE A 229 -4.65 -2.80 9.51
CA ILE A 229 -3.73 -1.70 9.22
C ILE A 229 -2.67 -2.12 8.18
N SER A 230 -2.11 -1.16 7.45
CA SER A 230 -0.94 -1.34 6.60
C SER A 230 0.36 -0.96 7.33
N ALA A 231 1.50 -1.41 6.83
CA ALA A 231 2.80 -1.01 7.36
C ALA A 231 3.01 0.52 7.32
N ALA A 232 2.42 1.20 6.34
CA ALA A 232 2.49 2.66 6.19
C ALA A 232 1.73 3.43 7.29
N GLU A 233 0.75 2.78 7.94
CA GLU A 233 -0.02 3.34 9.04
C GLU A 233 0.68 3.21 10.40
N VAL A 234 1.69 2.34 10.52
CA VAL A 234 2.47 2.15 11.75
C VAL A 234 3.33 3.38 12.00
N LYS A 235 3.12 4.04 13.13
CA LYS A 235 3.83 5.27 13.51
C LYS A 235 4.92 5.01 14.54
N GLY A 236 4.75 3.99 15.38
CA GLY A 236 5.70 3.69 16.44
C GLY A 236 5.28 2.51 17.29
N THR A 237 5.93 2.40 18.43
CA THR A 237 5.65 1.39 19.46
C THR A 237 5.69 2.06 20.82
N LEU A 238 4.71 1.83 21.67
CA LEU A 238 4.73 2.26 23.06
C LEU A 238 5.05 1.06 23.95
N THR A 239 6.04 1.20 24.81
CA THR A 239 6.46 0.17 25.76
C THR A 239 6.22 0.62 27.20
N THR A 240 5.99 -0.33 28.11
CA THR A 240 5.92 -0.04 29.57
C THR A 240 7.20 0.63 30.06
N GLN A 241 8.36 0.29 29.50
CA GLN A 241 9.65 0.90 29.84
C GLN A 241 9.70 2.37 29.41
N ALA A 242 9.30 2.71 28.18
CA ALA A 242 9.27 4.10 27.73
C ALA A 242 8.34 4.98 28.59
N VAL A 243 7.19 4.43 28.98
CA VAL A 243 6.27 5.11 29.91
C VAL A 243 6.92 5.33 31.27
N PHE A 244 7.58 4.32 31.83
CA PHE A 244 8.28 4.42 33.11
C PHE A 244 9.41 5.47 33.08
N ASP A 245 10.26 5.42 32.06
CA ASP A 245 11.41 6.32 31.88
C ASP A 245 11.00 7.77 31.67
N SER A 246 9.81 8.01 31.09
CA SER A 246 9.25 9.35 30.92
C SER A 246 8.82 10.03 32.23
N GLY A 247 8.75 9.29 33.34
CA GLY A 247 8.19 9.77 34.59
C GLY A 247 6.68 10.05 34.53
N TYR A 248 5.96 9.31 33.66
CA TYR A 248 4.51 9.45 33.50
C TYR A 248 3.77 9.21 34.80
N GLU A 249 2.87 10.12 35.14
CA GLU A 249 1.96 9.99 36.29
C GLU A 249 0.51 9.91 35.73
N ALA A 250 -0.24 8.89 36.17
CA ALA A 250 -1.63 8.66 35.68
C ALA A 250 -2.58 9.85 35.95
N THR A 251 -2.22 10.77 36.81
CA THR A 251 -2.96 12.02 37.07
C THR A 251 -2.82 13.05 35.93
N LYS A 252 -1.85 12.87 35.04
CA LYS A 252 -1.62 13.73 33.87
C LYS A 252 -2.44 13.23 32.66
N SER A 253 -3.74 13.40 32.68
CA SER A 253 -4.74 12.81 31.76
C SER A 253 -4.66 13.25 30.29
N LYS A 254 -3.62 14.00 29.87
CA LYS A 254 -3.50 14.53 28.49
C LYS A 254 -2.26 14.05 27.73
N VAL A 255 -1.51 13.09 28.26
CA VAL A 255 -0.35 12.55 27.53
C VAL A 255 -0.85 11.50 26.54
N THR A 256 -0.61 11.75 25.27
CA THR A 256 -0.98 10.83 24.18
C THR A 256 0.13 9.85 23.85
N CYS A 257 -0.22 8.73 23.20
CA CYS A 257 0.74 7.72 22.78
C CYS A 257 1.83 8.29 21.87
N SER A 258 1.47 9.22 20.97
CA SER A 258 2.43 9.90 20.07
C SER A 258 3.50 10.71 20.80
N MET A 259 3.27 11.12 22.06
CA MET A 259 4.25 11.89 22.83
C MET A 259 5.33 11.01 23.47
N LEU A 260 5.05 9.73 23.71
CA LEU A 260 5.94 8.81 24.42
C LEU A 260 6.35 7.58 23.60
N MET A 261 5.81 7.37 22.42
CA MET A 261 6.17 6.23 21.58
C MET A 261 7.61 6.34 21.08
N ASP A 262 8.25 5.21 20.97
CA ASP A 262 9.48 5.04 20.18
C ASP A 262 9.14 4.86 18.70
N GLY A 263 10.18 4.79 17.84
CA GLY A 263 10.01 4.44 16.44
C GLY A 263 9.34 3.07 16.24
N PRO A 264 8.92 2.77 14.99
CA PRO A 264 8.37 1.46 14.66
C PRO A 264 9.36 0.34 14.96
N LEU A 265 8.85 -0.85 15.33
CA LEU A 265 9.65 -2.06 15.39
C LEU A 265 10.31 -2.35 14.04
N GLN A 266 11.43 -3.07 14.06
CA GLN A 266 12.03 -3.60 12.84
C GLN A 266 11.02 -4.48 12.11
N PHE A 267 10.78 -4.20 10.83
CA PHE A 267 9.89 -4.99 9.99
C PHE A 267 10.59 -6.26 9.52
N ILE A 268 9.84 -7.35 9.47
CA ILE A 268 10.25 -8.61 8.86
C ILE A 268 9.06 -9.24 8.13
N GLY A 269 9.27 -9.71 6.91
CA GLY A 269 8.21 -10.39 6.17
C GLY A 269 7.96 -11.80 6.68
N ILE A 270 6.72 -12.23 6.65
CA ILE A 270 6.29 -13.55 7.10
C ILE A 270 6.94 -14.70 6.34
N GLY A 271 7.32 -14.45 5.07
CA GLY A 271 8.05 -15.38 4.20
C GLY A 271 9.58 -15.33 4.33
N GLN A 272 10.14 -14.48 5.21
CA GLN A 272 11.60 -14.45 5.45
C GLN A 272 12.07 -15.69 6.19
N SER A 273 13.36 -16.05 5.99
CA SER A 273 14.00 -17.16 6.70
C SER A 273 14.00 -16.94 8.22
N ALA A 274 13.76 -17.99 8.98
CA ALA A 274 13.88 -18.01 10.44
C ALA A 274 15.28 -17.60 10.93
N ASP A 275 16.35 -17.87 10.15
CA ASP A 275 17.71 -17.47 10.49
C ASP A 275 17.91 -15.94 10.45
N VAL A 276 17.24 -15.25 9.52
CA VAL A 276 17.23 -13.79 9.46
C VAL A 276 16.53 -13.23 10.71
N ALA A 277 15.37 -13.76 11.06
CA ALA A 277 14.67 -13.37 12.29
C ALA A 277 15.55 -13.59 13.53
N LYS A 278 16.21 -14.74 13.63
CA LYS A 278 17.13 -15.08 14.72
C LYS A 278 18.19 -14.02 14.91
N THR A 279 18.81 -13.56 13.83
CA THR A 279 19.89 -12.56 13.90
C THR A 279 19.44 -11.26 14.58
N TYR A 280 18.24 -10.76 14.23
CA TYR A 280 17.68 -9.57 14.87
C TYR A 280 17.30 -9.83 16.34
N LEU A 281 16.65 -10.97 16.61
CA LEU A 281 16.18 -11.32 17.96
C LEU A 281 17.34 -11.54 18.95
N GLU A 282 18.46 -12.11 18.52
CA GLU A 282 19.67 -12.26 19.33
C GLU A 282 20.32 -10.92 19.70
N ASN A 283 20.13 -9.89 18.88
CA ASN A 283 20.55 -8.52 19.17
C ASN A 283 19.58 -7.77 20.11
N GLY A 284 18.54 -8.45 20.59
CA GLY A 284 17.54 -7.88 21.51
C GLY A 284 16.41 -7.11 20.82
N GLU A 285 16.35 -7.16 19.49
CA GLU A 285 15.28 -6.52 18.73
C GLU A 285 13.98 -7.32 18.85
N LYS A 286 12.85 -6.64 18.69
CA LYS A 286 11.53 -7.23 18.49
C LYS A 286 11.08 -6.92 17.07
N LEU A 287 10.39 -7.86 16.45
CA LEU A 287 10.09 -7.77 15.02
C LEU A 287 8.59 -7.63 14.79
N LEU A 288 8.18 -6.66 13.98
CA LEU A 288 6.82 -6.59 13.47
C LEU A 288 6.75 -7.42 12.18
N VAL A 289 6.01 -8.52 12.23
CA VAL A 289 5.85 -9.43 11.09
C VAL A 289 4.83 -8.86 10.12
N LEU A 290 5.22 -8.76 8.86
CA LEU A 290 4.38 -8.28 7.76
C LEU A 290 4.03 -9.42 6.79
N ASP A 291 2.79 -9.42 6.32
CA ASP A 291 2.29 -10.27 5.23
C ASP A 291 1.64 -9.35 4.18
N GLN A 292 2.23 -9.29 3.00
CA GLN A 292 1.80 -8.39 1.93
C GLN A 292 1.60 -6.93 2.38
N GLY A 293 2.59 -6.42 3.13
CA GLY A 293 2.59 -5.05 3.65
C GLY A 293 1.66 -4.81 4.85
N LYS A 294 1.00 -5.83 5.39
CA LYS A 294 0.05 -5.70 6.52
C LYS A 294 0.63 -6.38 7.77
N PRO A 295 0.64 -5.74 8.93
CA PRO A 295 1.03 -6.35 10.20
C PRO A 295 0.22 -7.60 10.55
N ARG A 296 0.90 -8.66 10.96
CA ARG A 296 0.31 -9.96 11.33
C ARG A 296 0.58 -10.36 12.76
N GLY A 297 1.66 -9.87 13.35
CA GLY A 297 2.03 -10.21 14.72
C GLY A 297 3.38 -9.60 15.09
N VAL A 298 3.72 -9.69 16.36
CA VAL A 298 5.04 -9.31 16.88
C VAL A 298 5.81 -10.58 17.24
N LEU A 299 7.06 -10.68 16.81
CA LEU A 299 7.96 -11.78 17.11
C LEU A 299 9.03 -11.34 18.12
N THR A 300 9.24 -12.17 19.15
CA THR A 300 10.23 -11.95 20.18
C THR A 300 11.22 -13.12 20.25
N LEU A 301 12.35 -12.93 20.93
CA LEU A 301 13.32 -14.00 21.17
C LEU A 301 12.69 -15.21 21.90
N THR A 302 11.76 -14.97 22.81
CA THR A 302 11.03 -16.03 23.53
C THR A 302 10.23 -16.91 22.58
N ASP A 303 9.60 -16.30 21.56
CA ASP A 303 8.82 -17.03 20.54
C ASP A 303 9.75 -17.93 19.72
N TYR A 304 10.91 -17.40 19.31
CA TYR A 304 11.91 -18.16 18.56
C TYR A 304 12.45 -19.34 19.37
N ILE A 305 12.82 -19.12 20.64
CA ILE A 305 13.34 -20.19 21.53
C ILE A 305 12.28 -21.29 21.73
N ARG A 306 11.02 -20.89 21.95
CA ARG A 306 9.90 -21.83 22.12
C ARG A 306 9.66 -22.67 20.85
N TYR A 307 9.80 -22.07 19.69
CA TYR A 307 9.71 -22.77 18.41
C TYR A 307 10.88 -23.77 18.21
N SER A 308 12.13 -23.32 18.42
CA SER A 308 13.34 -24.11 18.21
C SER A 308 13.55 -25.22 19.22
N GLY A 309 12.84 -25.20 20.35
CA GLY A 309 12.87 -26.23 21.39
C GLY A 309 11.83 -27.36 21.22
N LYS A 310 11.00 -27.27 20.16
CA LYS A 310 10.08 -28.31 19.73
C LYS A 310 10.77 -29.27 18.77
#